data_a14949fafe0fd1a439d08f094ae84b42
#
_entry.id   a14949fafe0fd1a439d08f094ae84b42
#
_cell.length_a   1.000
_cell.length_b   1.000
_cell.length_c   1.000
_cell.angle_alpha   90.00
_cell.angle_beta   90.00
_cell.angle_gamma   90.00
#
_symmetry.space_group_name_H-M   'P 1'
#
loop_
_entity.id
_entity.type
_entity.pdbx_description
1 polymer ?
#
loop_
_entity_poly.entity_id
_entity_poly.type
_entity_poly.pdbx_seq_one_letter_code
_entity_poly.pdbx_strand_id
1 'polypeptide(L)'
;MNKVYGSAKEALADIVKNGQTFAVGGFGLCGIPEALIAALRDTGATNLTAISNNAGVDGFGLGQLLETRQIKKMISSYVGENKEFERQYLAGELELEFTPQGTLAEKLRAGGCGIPAFFTKTGVGTIVADGKEIREFDGEKYVMERSLVADIALIKAWKVSIS
;
A
#
# COMPACT_ATOMS: atom_id res chain seq x y z
N MET A 1 16.81 22.50 6.83
CA MET A 1 17.11 21.06 7.03
C MET A 1 17.43 20.45 5.67
N ASN A 2 18.56 19.75 5.52
CA ASN A 2 18.85 19.05 4.26
C ASN A 2 17.88 17.86 4.13
N LYS A 3 17.14 17.79 3.00
CA LYS A 3 16.19 16.73 2.70
C LYS A 3 16.72 15.73 1.66
N VAL A 4 17.98 15.92 1.22
CA VAL A 4 18.61 15.09 0.21
C VAL A 4 19.58 14.13 0.87
N TYR A 5 19.44 12.85 0.57
CA TYR A 5 20.31 11.78 1.03
C TYR A 5 21.15 11.24 -0.13
N GLY A 6 22.33 10.74 0.15
CA GLY A 6 23.24 10.17 -0.86
C GLY A 6 22.76 8.84 -1.43
N SER A 7 21.90 8.12 -0.70
CA SER A 7 21.36 6.82 -1.12
C SER A 7 20.02 6.50 -0.49
N ALA A 8 19.29 5.56 -1.10
CA ALA A 8 18.04 5.02 -0.52
C ALA A 8 18.28 4.37 0.86
N LYS A 9 19.42 3.71 1.05
CA LYS A 9 19.83 3.10 2.31
C LYS A 9 19.96 4.14 3.42
N GLU A 10 20.65 5.25 3.16
CA GLU A 10 20.78 6.35 4.10
C GLU A 10 19.42 6.99 4.44
N ALA A 11 18.57 7.17 3.41
CA ALA A 11 17.26 7.76 3.61
C ALA A 11 16.34 6.93 4.53
N LEU A 12 16.51 5.61 4.57
CA LEU A 12 15.66 4.71 5.35
C LEU A 12 16.28 4.28 6.69
N ALA A 13 17.58 4.47 6.89
CA ALA A 13 18.34 3.88 8.02
C ALA A 13 17.74 4.16 9.41
N ASP A 14 17.29 5.39 9.65
CA ASP A 14 16.85 5.81 10.98
C ASP A 14 15.32 5.87 11.15
N ILE A 15 14.56 5.67 10.05
CA ILE A 15 13.11 5.87 10.06
C ILE A 15 12.32 4.56 9.97
N VAL A 16 12.92 3.48 9.46
CA VAL A 16 12.25 2.19 9.29
C VAL A 16 12.22 1.42 10.62
N LYS A 17 11.03 0.92 10.95
CA LYS A 17 10.79 0.10 12.17
C LYS A 17 9.84 -1.04 11.84
N ASN A 18 9.88 -2.10 12.65
CA ASN A 18 8.91 -3.18 12.58
C ASN A 18 7.48 -2.65 12.78
N GLY A 19 6.53 -3.26 12.07
CA GLY A 19 5.11 -2.97 12.22
C GLY A 19 4.61 -1.71 11.50
N GLN A 20 5.48 -0.98 10.81
CA GLN A 20 5.09 0.24 10.09
C GLN A 20 4.26 -0.04 8.84
N THR A 21 3.49 0.97 8.46
CA THR A 21 2.70 1.01 7.23
C THR A 21 3.40 1.84 6.16
N PHE A 22 3.57 1.26 4.98
CA PHE A 22 4.22 1.89 3.83
C PHE A 22 3.21 2.08 2.69
N ALA A 23 3.10 3.31 2.19
CA ALA A 23 2.43 3.58 0.91
C ALA A 23 3.48 3.51 -0.21
N VAL A 24 3.35 2.52 -1.11
CA VAL A 24 4.34 2.27 -2.16
C VAL A 24 3.75 2.56 -3.52
N GLY A 25 4.32 3.52 -4.23
CA GLY A 25 3.89 3.92 -5.57
C GLY A 25 4.22 2.88 -6.63
N GLY A 26 3.56 3.00 -7.78
CA GLY A 26 3.75 2.17 -8.95
C GLY A 26 2.49 1.44 -9.38
N PHE A 27 2.55 0.87 -10.59
CA PHE A 27 1.53 0.02 -11.18
C PHE A 27 2.20 -1.19 -11.83
N GLY A 28 1.98 -2.37 -11.32
CA GLY A 28 2.78 -3.53 -11.68
C GLY A 28 4.24 -3.27 -11.32
N LEU A 29 5.13 -3.37 -12.29
CA LEU A 29 6.53 -2.98 -12.17
C LEU A 29 6.81 -1.56 -12.71
N CYS A 30 5.79 -0.89 -13.29
CA CYS A 30 5.96 0.44 -13.87
C CYS A 30 5.96 1.51 -12.77
N GLY A 31 6.98 2.37 -12.76
CA GLY A 31 7.07 3.50 -11.83
C GLY A 31 7.29 3.13 -10.37
N ILE A 32 7.65 1.90 -10.06
CA ILE A 32 7.97 1.48 -8.69
C ILE A 32 9.29 2.10 -8.21
N PRO A 33 9.42 2.43 -6.92
CA PRO A 33 10.64 2.97 -6.32
C PRO A 33 11.65 1.85 -6.01
N GLU A 34 12.23 1.20 -7.02
CA GLU A 34 13.04 -0.01 -6.91
C GLU A 34 14.17 0.09 -5.88
N ALA A 35 14.93 1.21 -5.90
CA ALA A 35 16.03 1.41 -4.97
C ALA A 35 15.56 1.51 -3.51
N LEU A 36 14.40 2.14 -3.26
CA LEU A 36 13.82 2.24 -1.92
C LEU A 36 13.25 0.89 -1.46
N ILE A 37 12.64 0.11 -2.37
CA ILE A 37 12.14 -1.24 -2.04
C ILE A 37 13.31 -2.16 -1.66
N ALA A 38 14.40 -2.15 -2.44
CA ALA A 38 15.60 -2.92 -2.13
C ALA A 38 16.23 -2.48 -0.79
N ALA A 39 16.33 -1.17 -0.55
CA ALA A 39 16.83 -0.65 0.72
C ALA A 39 15.93 -1.03 1.90
N LEU A 40 14.61 -1.01 1.74
CA LEU A 40 13.66 -1.46 2.75
C LEU A 40 13.82 -2.97 3.05
N ARG A 41 13.98 -3.80 2.01
CA ARG A 41 14.29 -5.22 2.19
C ARG A 41 15.53 -5.42 3.04
N ASP A 42 16.60 -4.68 2.72
CA ASP A 42 17.91 -4.81 3.38
C ASP A 42 17.91 -4.32 4.84
N THR A 43 16.88 -3.58 5.28
CA THR A 43 16.73 -3.24 6.71
C THR A 43 16.36 -4.45 7.56
N GLY A 44 15.77 -5.50 6.98
CA GLY A 44 15.25 -6.65 7.71
C GLY A 44 14.03 -6.37 8.59
N ALA A 45 13.40 -5.18 8.48
CA ALA A 45 12.20 -4.84 9.25
C ALA A 45 11.04 -5.79 8.89
N THR A 46 10.28 -6.21 9.89
CA THR A 46 9.23 -7.22 9.77
C THR A 46 7.86 -6.69 10.21
N ASN A 47 6.81 -7.50 9.99
CA ASN A 47 5.42 -7.15 10.31
C ASN A 47 4.93 -5.89 9.60
N LEU A 48 5.42 -5.61 8.40
CA LEU A 48 5.08 -4.42 7.65
C LEU A 48 3.68 -4.55 7.03
N THR A 49 2.98 -3.42 6.94
CA THR A 49 1.79 -3.28 6.10
C THR A 49 2.17 -2.51 4.84
N ALA A 50 1.91 -3.08 3.68
CA ALA A 50 2.14 -2.40 2.41
C ALA A 50 0.81 -2.00 1.75
N ILE A 51 0.69 -0.72 1.43
CA ILE A 51 -0.42 -0.14 0.66
C ILE A 51 0.10 0.12 -0.75
N SER A 52 -0.38 -0.61 -1.74
CA SER A 52 0.06 -0.46 -3.12
C SER A 52 -1.00 -0.95 -4.11
N ASN A 53 -0.89 -0.56 -5.37
CA ASN A 53 -1.76 -1.06 -6.43
C ASN A 53 -1.72 -2.60 -6.50
N ASN A 54 -0.53 -3.19 -6.46
CA ASN A 54 -0.33 -4.65 -6.48
C ASN A 54 0.83 -5.10 -5.57
N ALA A 55 1.10 -6.39 -5.56
CA ALA A 55 2.14 -7.03 -4.75
C ALA A 55 3.47 -7.25 -5.51
N GLY A 56 3.69 -6.56 -6.64
CA GLY A 56 4.80 -6.87 -7.53
C GLY A 56 4.63 -8.24 -8.21
N VAL A 57 5.73 -8.81 -8.63
CA VAL A 57 5.81 -10.18 -9.17
C VAL A 57 6.89 -10.95 -8.39
N ASP A 58 6.99 -12.26 -8.60
CA ASP A 58 8.03 -13.08 -7.96
C ASP A 58 9.41 -12.46 -8.21
N GLY A 59 10.17 -12.18 -7.15
CA GLY A 59 11.52 -11.62 -7.19
C GLY A 59 11.64 -10.13 -7.51
N PHE A 60 10.55 -9.41 -7.84
CA PHE A 60 10.61 -8.00 -8.24
C PHE A 60 9.56 -7.13 -7.52
N GLY A 61 9.91 -5.85 -7.37
CA GLY A 61 9.06 -4.91 -6.64
C GLY A 61 8.80 -5.38 -5.22
N LEU A 62 7.55 -5.27 -4.76
CA LEU A 62 7.14 -5.75 -3.43
C LEU A 62 7.25 -7.28 -3.27
N GLY A 63 7.35 -8.05 -4.36
CA GLY A 63 7.63 -9.47 -4.33
C GLY A 63 8.89 -9.81 -3.53
N GLN A 64 9.93 -8.98 -3.59
CA GLN A 64 11.15 -9.16 -2.80
C GLN A 64 10.89 -9.13 -1.29
N LEU A 65 9.96 -8.30 -0.82
CA LEU A 65 9.59 -8.21 0.61
C LEU A 65 8.66 -9.35 1.05
N LEU A 66 7.92 -9.94 0.11
CA LEU A 66 7.13 -11.15 0.35
C LEU A 66 8.04 -12.37 0.50
N GLU A 67 9.05 -12.53 -0.38
CA GLU A 67 10.03 -13.60 -0.29
C GLU A 67 10.79 -13.62 1.04
N THR A 68 11.12 -12.44 1.56
CA THR A 68 11.78 -12.29 2.87
C THR A 68 10.82 -12.29 4.05
N ARG A 69 9.50 -12.47 3.82
CA ARG A 69 8.43 -12.46 4.84
C ARG A 69 8.40 -11.20 5.71
N GLN A 70 8.78 -10.07 5.15
CA GLN A 70 8.76 -8.79 5.83
C GLN A 70 7.36 -8.17 5.86
N ILE A 71 6.51 -8.46 4.84
CA ILE A 71 5.13 -7.98 4.77
C ILE A 71 4.21 -8.96 5.52
N LYS A 72 3.46 -8.44 6.48
CA LYS A 72 2.38 -9.15 7.20
C LYS A 72 1.02 -8.89 6.56
N LYS A 73 0.79 -7.69 6.05
CA LYS A 73 -0.49 -7.28 5.46
C LYS A 73 -0.29 -6.51 4.16
N MET A 74 -1.08 -6.88 3.14
CA MET A 74 -1.24 -6.09 1.92
C MET A 74 -2.60 -5.41 1.90
N ILE A 75 -2.63 -4.11 1.54
CA ILE A 75 -3.83 -3.36 1.18
C ILE A 75 -3.68 -3.03 -0.30
N SER A 76 -4.42 -3.71 -1.16
CA SER A 76 -4.13 -3.72 -2.59
C SER A 76 -5.39 -3.85 -3.44
N SER A 77 -5.34 -3.34 -4.67
CA SER A 77 -6.45 -3.45 -5.62
C SER A 77 -6.32 -4.63 -6.58
N TYR A 78 -5.11 -5.18 -6.73
CA TYR A 78 -4.82 -6.32 -7.58
C TYR A 78 -3.64 -7.11 -7.02
N VAL A 79 -3.74 -8.43 -7.00
CA VAL A 79 -2.74 -9.32 -6.39
C VAL A 79 -2.34 -10.50 -7.28
N GLY A 80 -2.74 -10.51 -8.54
CA GLY A 80 -2.34 -11.54 -9.51
C GLY A 80 -0.85 -11.44 -9.87
N GLU A 81 -0.36 -12.48 -10.56
CA GLU A 81 1.01 -12.57 -11.12
C GLU A 81 2.14 -12.72 -10.08
N ASN A 82 1.83 -12.96 -8.80
CA ASN A 82 2.81 -13.22 -7.76
C ASN A 82 2.45 -14.53 -7.04
N LYS A 83 3.21 -15.60 -7.32
CA LYS A 83 2.95 -16.94 -6.78
C LYS A 83 3.26 -17.03 -5.28
N GLU A 84 4.29 -16.32 -4.82
CA GLU A 84 4.63 -16.29 -3.39
C GLU A 84 3.57 -15.55 -2.60
N PHE A 85 2.98 -14.47 -3.14
CA PHE A 85 1.81 -13.83 -2.56
C PHE A 85 0.65 -14.82 -2.40
N GLU A 86 0.29 -15.51 -3.49
CA GLU A 86 -0.81 -16.50 -3.48
C GLU A 86 -0.58 -17.59 -2.44
N ARG A 87 0.62 -18.15 -2.42
CA ARG A 87 1.01 -19.17 -1.45
C ARG A 87 0.85 -18.70 -0.01
N GLN A 88 1.39 -17.53 0.33
CA GLN A 88 1.33 -16.98 1.69
C GLN A 88 -0.12 -16.65 2.10
N TYR A 89 -0.91 -16.11 1.18
CA TYR A 89 -2.31 -15.77 1.44
C TYR A 89 -3.14 -17.02 1.70
N LEU A 90 -3.02 -18.06 0.85
CA LEU A 90 -3.75 -19.33 1.02
C LEU A 90 -3.32 -20.10 2.27
N ALA A 91 -2.07 -19.95 2.69
CA ALA A 91 -1.55 -20.53 3.93
C ALA A 91 -1.95 -19.74 5.19
N GLY A 92 -2.62 -18.59 5.07
CA GLY A 92 -2.96 -17.70 6.19
C GLY A 92 -1.75 -16.99 6.80
N GLU A 93 -0.61 -16.96 6.11
CA GLU A 93 0.62 -16.28 6.54
C GLU A 93 0.60 -14.77 6.23
N LEU A 94 -0.20 -14.35 5.25
CA LEU A 94 -0.33 -12.97 4.77
C LEU A 94 -1.77 -12.51 4.84
N GLU A 95 -2.01 -11.37 5.48
CA GLU A 95 -3.31 -10.71 5.49
C GLU A 95 -3.52 -9.90 4.20
N LEU A 96 -4.73 -9.94 3.63
CA LEU A 96 -5.11 -9.13 2.47
C LEU A 96 -6.35 -8.30 2.79
N GLU A 97 -6.25 -6.98 2.57
CA GLU A 97 -7.40 -6.09 2.45
C GLU A 97 -7.56 -5.70 0.97
N PHE A 98 -8.52 -6.32 0.31
CA PHE A 98 -8.80 -6.03 -1.09
C PHE A 98 -9.57 -4.70 -1.20
N THR A 99 -9.00 -3.74 -1.90
CA THR A 99 -9.55 -2.38 -2.02
C THR A 99 -9.55 -1.96 -3.49
N PRO A 100 -10.70 -1.62 -4.09
CA PRO A 100 -10.76 -1.14 -5.47
C PRO A 100 -9.84 0.07 -5.68
N GLN A 101 -9.17 0.16 -6.85
CA GLN A 101 -8.10 1.13 -7.07
C GLN A 101 -8.51 2.59 -6.82
N GLY A 102 -9.67 3.01 -7.31
CA GLY A 102 -10.15 4.37 -7.07
C GLY A 102 -10.40 4.63 -5.57
N THR A 103 -10.93 3.64 -4.87
CA THR A 103 -11.13 3.70 -3.41
C THR A 103 -9.79 3.74 -2.68
N LEU A 104 -8.80 2.94 -3.09
CA LEU A 104 -7.46 2.96 -2.50
C LEU A 104 -6.81 4.33 -2.60
N ALA A 105 -6.86 4.95 -3.79
CA ALA A 105 -6.35 6.30 -4.02
C ALA A 105 -7.06 7.33 -3.14
N GLU A 106 -8.39 7.28 -3.07
CA GLU A 106 -9.18 8.22 -2.25
C GLU A 106 -8.98 7.99 -0.74
N LYS A 107 -8.82 6.74 -0.28
CA LYS A 107 -8.48 6.45 1.13
C LYS A 107 -7.15 7.11 1.53
N LEU A 108 -6.13 7.05 0.68
CA LEU A 108 -4.84 7.71 0.91
C LEU A 108 -4.96 9.24 0.85
N ARG A 109 -5.70 9.78 -0.15
CA ARG A 109 -5.94 11.21 -0.24
C ARG A 109 -6.66 11.73 1.00
N ALA A 110 -7.75 11.07 1.39
CA ALA A 110 -8.53 11.43 2.58
C ALA A 110 -7.67 11.39 3.85
N GLY A 111 -6.86 10.35 4.04
CA GLY A 111 -5.94 10.25 5.17
C GLY A 111 -4.94 11.40 5.23
N GLY A 112 -4.33 11.75 4.09
CA GLY A 112 -3.40 12.88 3.99
C GLY A 112 -4.04 14.25 4.25
N CYS A 113 -5.36 14.38 4.03
CA CYS A 113 -6.13 15.60 4.29
C CYS A 113 -6.83 15.63 5.66
N GLY A 114 -6.64 14.61 6.50
CA GLY A 114 -7.31 14.51 7.80
C GLY A 114 -8.81 14.19 7.72
N ILE A 115 -9.29 13.66 6.59
CA ILE A 115 -10.67 13.21 6.41
C ILE A 115 -10.77 11.76 6.90
N PRO A 116 -11.53 11.45 7.96
CA PRO A 116 -11.50 10.12 8.58
C PRO A 116 -12.21 9.05 7.76
N ALA A 117 -13.22 9.43 6.96
CA ALA A 117 -14.02 8.53 6.14
C ALA A 117 -14.74 9.29 5.02
N PHE A 118 -15.18 8.58 4.01
CA PHE A 118 -15.99 9.11 2.90
C PHE A 118 -16.97 8.05 2.40
N PHE A 119 -17.93 8.47 1.60
CA PHE A 119 -18.88 7.58 0.94
C PHE A 119 -18.58 7.46 -0.54
N THR A 120 -18.66 6.24 -1.10
CA THR A 120 -18.43 5.96 -2.51
C THR A 120 -19.44 4.95 -3.05
N LYS A 121 -19.76 5.03 -4.33
CA LYS A 121 -20.58 4.00 -5.02
C LYS A 121 -19.79 2.73 -5.31
N THR A 122 -18.46 2.83 -5.37
CA THR A 122 -17.59 1.70 -5.73
C THR A 122 -17.68 0.60 -4.67
N GLY A 123 -18.02 -0.60 -5.13
CA GLY A 123 -18.13 -1.78 -4.26
C GLY A 123 -19.51 -2.00 -3.64
N VAL A 124 -20.48 -1.10 -3.82
CA VAL A 124 -21.87 -1.33 -3.37
C VAL A 124 -22.45 -2.59 -4.00
N GLY A 125 -23.03 -3.48 -3.18
CA GLY A 125 -23.60 -4.76 -3.63
C GLY A 125 -22.56 -5.85 -3.94
N THR A 126 -21.32 -5.66 -3.54
CA THR A 126 -20.24 -6.66 -3.64
C THR A 126 -19.68 -6.98 -2.25
N ILE A 127 -18.86 -8.02 -2.16
CA ILE A 127 -18.15 -8.40 -0.92
C ILE A 127 -17.30 -7.26 -0.33
N VAL A 128 -16.92 -6.26 -1.13
CA VAL A 128 -16.19 -5.06 -0.65
C VAL A 128 -17.03 -4.25 0.35
N ALA A 129 -18.36 -4.31 0.24
CA ALA A 129 -19.26 -3.59 1.12
C ALA A 129 -19.64 -4.37 2.40
N ASP A 130 -19.24 -5.65 2.50
CA ASP A 130 -19.62 -6.49 3.63
C ASP A 130 -19.09 -5.91 4.96
N GLY A 131 -20.00 -5.79 5.93
CA GLY A 131 -19.68 -5.24 7.24
C GLY A 131 -19.46 -3.72 7.31
N LYS A 132 -19.61 -3.01 6.18
CA LYS A 132 -19.46 -1.55 6.12
C LYS A 132 -20.81 -0.83 6.16
N GLU A 133 -20.81 0.41 6.65
CA GLU A 133 -22.00 1.26 6.64
C GLU A 133 -22.42 1.57 5.20
N ILE A 134 -23.71 1.36 4.91
CA ILE A 134 -24.34 1.77 3.66
C ILE A 134 -25.27 2.94 3.96
N ARG A 135 -25.16 4.01 3.17
CA ARG A 135 -26.05 5.17 3.26
C ARG A 135 -26.59 5.53 1.88
N GLU A 136 -27.82 6.02 1.88
CA GLU A 136 -28.47 6.48 0.66
C GLU A 136 -28.39 8.01 0.57
N PHE A 137 -28.02 8.50 -0.62
CA PHE A 137 -28.05 9.91 -1.00
C PHE A 137 -28.76 10.03 -2.34
N ASP A 138 -29.77 10.84 -2.44
CA ASP A 138 -30.53 11.11 -3.66
C ASP A 138 -31.05 9.83 -4.36
N GLY A 139 -31.50 8.82 -3.56
CA GLY A 139 -32.00 7.55 -4.05
C GLY A 139 -30.93 6.53 -4.48
N GLU A 140 -29.64 6.84 -4.28
CA GLU A 140 -28.53 5.95 -4.62
C GLU A 140 -27.74 5.51 -3.38
N LYS A 141 -27.31 4.25 -3.36
CA LYS A 141 -26.57 3.67 -2.25
C LYS A 141 -25.07 3.91 -2.38
N TYR A 142 -24.45 4.17 -1.24
CA TYR A 142 -23.02 4.38 -1.08
C TYR A 142 -22.51 3.56 0.09
N VAL A 143 -21.27 3.08 -0.02
CA VAL A 143 -20.55 2.42 1.07
C VAL A 143 -19.58 3.40 1.73
N MET A 144 -19.53 3.38 3.05
CA MET A 144 -18.54 4.15 3.80
C MET A 144 -17.18 3.47 3.77
N GLU A 145 -16.16 4.22 3.38
CA GLU A 145 -14.76 3.79 3.44
C GLU A 145 -13.97 4.65 4.42
N ARG A 146 -13.19 4.01 5.29
CA ARG A 146 -12.27 4.72 6.19
C ARG A 146 -11.00 5.09 5.46
N SER A 147 -10.45 6.25 5.79
CA SER A 147 -9.17 6.70 5.23
C SER A 147 -8.00 5.80 5.64
N LEU A 148 -6.91 5.89 4.88
CA LEU A 148 -5.64 5.23 5.17
C LEU A 148 -4.56 6.29 5.43
N VAL A 149 -3.80 6.08 6.49
CA VAL A 149 -2.60 6.87 6.80
C VAL A 149 -1.43 5.91 6.85
N ALA A 150 -0.35 6.21 6.12
CA ALA A 150 0.89 5.46 6.17
C ALA A 150 1.95 6.22 6.97
N ASP A 151 2.86 5.47 7.61
CA ASP A 151 4.00 6.06 8.32
C ASP A 151 5.04 6.61 7.33
N ILE A 152 5.24 5.90 6.22
CA ILE A 152 6.26 6.23 5.21
C ILE A 152 5.65 6.03 3.82
N ALA A 153 5.96 6.94 2.88
CA ALA A 153 5.66 6.79 1.46
C ALA A 153 6.95 6.57 0.66
N LEU A 154 6.96 5.53 -0.19
CA LEU A 154 8.04 5.24 -1.11
C LEU A 154 7.60 5.58 -2.53
N ILE A 155 8.14 6.64 -3.10
CA ILE A 155 7.70 7.20 -4.38
C ILE A 155 8.89 7.35 -5.33
N LYS A 156 8.71 6.95 -6.59
CA LYS A 156 9.64 7.24 -7.69
C LYS A 156 9.20 8.49 -8.44
N ALA A 157 10.11 9.39 -8.69
CA ALA A 157 9.87 10.57 -9.51
C ALA A 157 11.06 10.83 -10.46
N TRP A 158 10.79 11.47 -11.59
CA TRP A 158 11.84 11.91 -12.52
C TRP A 158 12.61 13.12 -11.96
N LYS A 159 11.87 14.07 -11.37
CA LYS A 159 12.43 15.27 -10.74
C LYS A 159 11.65 15.59 -9.48
N VAL A 160 12.34 16.09 -8.47
CA VAL A 160 11.77 16.51 -7.19
C VAL A 160 12.24 17.93 -6.89
N SER A 161 11.33 18.81 -6.47
CA SER A 161 11.65 20.11 -5.90
C SER A 161 12.12 19.92 -4.46
N ILE A 162 13.18 20.64 -4.08
CA ILE A 162 13.70 20.67 -2.70
C ILE A 162 13.21 21.90 -1.91
N SER A 163 12.26 22.64 -2.47
CA SER A 163 11.61 23.81 -1.86
C SER A 163 10.72 23.44 -0.68
#